data_6c48bc79fb613bb5c83010c8a24d5033
#
_entry.id   6c48bc79fb613bb5c83010c8a24d5033
#
_cell.length_a   1.000
_cell.length_b   1.000
_cell.length_c   1.000
_cell.angle_alpha   90.00
_cell.angle_beta   90.00
_cell.angle_gamma   90.00
#
_symmetry.space_group_name_H-M   'P 1'
#
loop_
_entity.id
_entity.type
_entity.pdbx_description
1 polymer ?
#
loop_
_entity_poly.entity_id
_entity_poly.type
_entity_poly.pdbx_seq_one_letter_code
_entity_poly.pdbx_strand_id
1 'polypeptide(L)'
;MNLKYNDGSSVAKYLSNFQGQLNELSTMKLELDDEVQTLLLLSSLPDNWETLVVSLSNSAPNGVTTVNMVKDSMFNEETRRKELSISFNTKTLVIEKWERSKNRKPSSDYNHDKSRGKSKSRKEIKCFYYGKPEHIKREKI
;
A
#
# COMPACT_ATOMS: atom_id res chain seq x y z
N MET A 1 -20.02 0.59 27.82
CA MET A 1 -18.64 0.68 27.33
C MET A 1 -18.61 0.62 25.82
N ASN A 2 -18.18 1.66 25.16
CA ASN A 2 -18.06 1.65 23.69
C ASN A 2 -16.60 1.40 23.33
N LEU A 3 -16.21 0.13 23.26
CA LEU A 3 -14.84 -0.34 22.98
C LEU A 3 -14.53 -0.47 21.50
N LYS A 4 -15.37 0.06 20.60
CA LYS A 4 -15.11 -0.05 19.17
C LYS A 4 -14.00 0.90 18.74
N TYR A 5 -13.03 0.33 18.02
CA TYR A 5 -12.01 1.11 17.33
C TYR A 5 -12.63 1.90 16.17
N ASN A 6 -12.38 3.19 16.11
CA ASN A 6 -12.81 4.04 15.00
C ASN A 6 -11.69 4.14 13.97
N ASP A 7 -12.02 3.77 12.75
CA ASP A 7 -11.11 3.92 11.60
C ASP A 7 -10.76 5.40 11.42
N GLY A 8 -9.47 5.73 11.50
CA GLY A 8 -8.95 7.09 11.47
C GLY A 8 -8.46 7.63 12.82
N SER A 9 -8.72 6.95 13.94
CA SER A 9 -8.06 7.24 15.21
C SER A 9 -6.69 6.55 15.27
N SER A 10 -5.75 7.14 16.03
CA SER A 10 -4.45 6.49 16.26
C SER A 10 -4.63 5.21 17.08
N VAL A 11 -4.00 4.13 16.62
CA VAL A 11 -3.93 2.85 17.33
C VAL A 11 -3.38 3.04 18.75
N ALA A 12 -2.35 3.87 18.91
CA ALA A 12 -1.77 4.17 20.21
C ALA A 12 -2.80 4.74 21.20
N LYS A 13 -3.61 5.70 20.75
CA LYS A 13 -4.65 6.32 21.57
C LYS A 13 -5.74 5.31 21.94
N TYR A 14 -6.14 4.49 21.00
CA TYR A 14 -7.13 3.44 21.24
C TYR A 14 -6.64 2.42 22.27
N LEU A 15 -5.41 1.92 22.11
CA LEU A 15 -4.80 0.97 23.06
C LEU A 15 -4.62 1.54 24.45
N SER A 16 -4.30 2.84 24.57
CA SER A 16 -4.23 3.52 25.87
C SER A 16 -5.59 3.57 26.56
N ASN A 17 -6.66 3.86 25.83
CA ASN A 17 -8.02 3.84 26.35
C ASN A 17 -8.45 2.42 26.76
N PHE A 18 -8.13 1.43 25.95
CA PHE A 18 -8.40 0.02 26.25
C PHE A 18 -7.69 -0.41 27.54
N GLN A 19 -6.43 -0.08 27.68
CA GLN A 19 -5.65 -0.38 28.89
C GLN A 19 -6.22 0.34 30.12
N GLY A 20 -6.68 1.60 29.96
CA GLY A 20 -7.34 2.35 31.03
C GLY A 20 -8.60 1.63 31.53
N GLN A 21 -9.42 1.13 30.63
CA GLN A 21 -10.63 0.38 30.97
C GLN A 21 -10.32 -0.96 31.66
N LEU A 22 -9.28 -1.66 31.22
CA LEU A 22 -8.81 -2.87 31.91
C LEU A 22 -8.35 -2.56 33.34
N ASN A 23 -7.66 -1.46 33.55
CA ASN A 23 -7.24 -1.03 34.86
C ASN A 23 -8.44 -0.68 35.77
N GLU A 24 -9.47 -0.04 35.23
CA GLU A 24 -10.72 0.22 35.95
C GLU A 24 -11.42 -1.07 36.39
N LEU A 25 -11.48 -2.08 35.51
CA LEU A 25 -12.02 -3.39 35.84
C LEU A 25 -11.22 -4.08 36.92
N SER A 26 -9.90 -3.99 36.90
CA SER A 26 -9.01 -4.52 37.92
C SER A 26 -9.25 -3.86 39.29
N THR A 27 -9.53 -2.54 39.34
CA THR A 27 -9.88 -1.86 40.56
C THR A 27 -11.19 -2.34 41.17
N MET A 28 -12.11 -2.84 40.34
CA MET A 28 -13.36 -3.46 40.75
C MET A 28 -13.21 -4.95 41.10
N LYS A 29 -11.97 -5.44 41.25
CA LYS A 29 -11.64 -6.86 41.49
C LYS A 29 -12.09 -7.81 40.38
N LEU A 30 -12.26 -7.32 39.19
CA LEU A 30 -12.52 -8.08 37.98
C LEU A 30 -11.20 -8.21 37.20
N GLU A 31 -10.47 -9.28 37.45
CA GLU A 31 -9.27 -9.61 36.69
C GLU A 31 -9.68 -10.46 35.48
N LEU A 32 -9.36 -9.94 34.27
CA LEU A 32 -9.61 -10.64 33.03
C LEU A 32 -8.34 -11.38 32.60
N ASP A 33 -8.48 -12.66 32.26
CA ASP A 33 -7.40 -13.44 31.70
C ASP A 33 -6.92 -12.86 30.37
N ASP A 34 -5.65 -13.06 30.03
CA ASP A 34 -5.05 -12.58 28.77
C ASP A 34 -5.82 -13.02 27.52
N GLU A 35 -6.38 -14.21 27.53
CA GLU A 35 -7.21 -14.72 26.44
C GLU A 35 -8.49 -13.90 26.27
N VAL A 36 -9.16 -13.58 27.37
CA VAL A 36 -10.38 -12.76 27.34
C VAL A 36 -10.06 -11.33 26.90
N GLN A 37 -8.97 -10.76 27.40
CA GLN A 37 -8.49 -9.44 26.97
C GLN A 37 -8.20 -9.41 25.46
N THR A 38 -7.56 -10.46 24.95
CA THR A 38 -7.26 -10.62 23.52
C THR A 38 -8.52 -10.70 22.68
N LEU A 39 -9.51 -11.50 23.11
CA LEU A 39 -10.80 -11.62 22.44
C LEU A 39 -11.57 -10.29 22.42
N LEU A 40 -11.58 -9.57 23.53
CA LEU A 40 -12.19 -8.25 23.63
C LEU A 40 -11.54 -7.25 22.66
N LEU A 41 -10.20 -7.25 22.60
CA LEU A 41 -9.46 -6.39 21.70
C LEU A 41 -9.76 -6.71 20.22
N LEU A 42 -9.75 -7.99 19.85
CA LEU A 42 -10.07 -8.43 18.49
C LEU A 42 -11.54 -8.14 18.09
N SER A 43 -12.48 -8.35 19.02
CA SER A 43 -13.91 -8.11 18.77
C SER A 43 -14.26 -6.61 18.67
N SER A 44 -13.40 -5.76 19.17
CA SER A 44 -13.57 -4.30 19.11
C SER A 44 -13.09 -3.68 17.79
N LEU A 45 -12.39 -4.45 16.97
CA LEU A 45 -11.92 -4.01 15.66
C LEU A 45 -13.08 -3.98 14.64
N PRO A 46 -13.11 -2.99 13.74
CA PRO A 46 -14.09 -2.94 12.67
C PRO A 46 -13.80 -3.98 11.58
N ASP A 47 -14.79 -4.23 10.74
CA ASP A 47 -14.74 -5.23 9.66
C ASP A 47 -13.54 -5.04 8.71
N ASN A 48 -13.08 -3.80 8.53
CA ASN A 48 -11.89 -3.49 7.72
C ASN A 48 -10.60 -4.13 8.24
N TRP A 49 -10.60 -4.64 9.46
CA TRP A 49 -9.47 -5.29 10.12
C TRP A 49 -9.58 -6.81 10.14
N GLU A 50 -10.62 -7.36 9.51
CA GLU A 50 -10.85 -8.81 9.45
C GLU A 50 -9.64 -9.60 8.95
N THR A 51 -8.97 -9.09 7.91
CA THR A 51 -7.74 -9.72 7.38
C THR A 51 -6.65 -9.86 8.44
N LEU A 52 -6.50 -8.85 9.31
CA LEU A 52 -5.54 -8.89 10.42
C LEU A 52 -5.97 -9.93 11.46
N VAL A 53 -7.25 -9.96 11.81
CA VAL A 53 -7.81 -10.93 12.77
C VAL A 53 -7.56 -12.36 12.28
N VAL A 54 -7.85 -12.64 11.01
CA VAL A 54 -7.60 -13.96 10.39
C VAL A 54 -6.12 -14.30 10.35
N SER A 55 -5.26 -13.34 9.99
CA SER A 55 -3.81 -13.55 9.99
C SER A 55 -3.26 -13.90 11.37
N LEU A 56 -3.73 -13.18 12.40
CA LEU A 56 -3.33 -13.45 13.79
C LEU A 56 -3.78 -14.84 14.25
N SER A 57 -5.02 -15.20 13.94
CA SER A 57 -5.56 -16.52 14.29
C SER A 57 -4.79 -17.66 13.64
N ASN A 58 -4.31 -17.46 12.42
CA ASN A 58 -3.52 -18.44 11.68
C ASN A 58 -2.03 -18.48 12.09
N SER A 59 -1.50 -17.36 12.55
CA SER A 59 -0.07 -17.21 12.91
C SER A 59 0.22 -17.50 14.38
N ALA A 60 -0.82 -17.68 15.18
CA ALA A 60 -0.66 -17.90 16.61
C ALA A 60 0.09 -19.20 16.91
N PRO A 61 1.25 -19.16 17.56
CA PRO A 61 1.94 -20.37 17.98
C PRO A 61 1.05 -21.13 18.97
N ASN A 62 0.82 -22.41 18.69
CA ASN A 62 -0.07 -23.28 19.46
C ASN A 62 -1.56 -22.83 19.52
N GLY A 63 -2.01 -21.98 18.59
CA GLY A 63 -3.37 -21.50 18.56
C GLY A 63 -3.71 -20.44 19.63
N VAL A 64 -2.73 -19.97 20.40
CA VAL A 64 -2.92 -18.95 21.44
C VAL A 64 -2.39 -17.61 20.99
N THR A 65 -3.28 -16.66 20.82
CA THR A 65 -2.94 -15.27 20.49
C THR A 65 -2.84 -14.46 21.78
N THR A 66 -1.73 -13.77 21.98
CA THR A 66 -1.53 -12.90 23.17
C THR A 66 -1.89 -11.44 22.86
N VAL A 67 -2.25 -10.67 23.90
CA VAL A 67 -2.57 -9.24 23.77
C VAL A 67 -1.42 -8.47 23.11
N ASN A 68 -0.17 -8.80 23.41
CA ASN A 68 1.00 -8.14 22.84
C ASN A 68 1.11 -8.39 21.33
N MET A 69 0.87 -9.62 20.88
CA MET A 69 0.86 -9.94 19.43
C MET A 69 -0.20 -9.14 18.68
N VAL A 70 -1.37 -8.95 19.28
CA VAL A 70 -2.43 -8.14 18.68
C VAL A 70 -2.01 -6.68 18.62
N LYS A 71 -1.45 -6.13 19.69
CA LYS A 71 -0.95 -4.74 19.72
C LYS A 71 0.09 -4.48 18.65
N ASP A 72 1.09 -5.35 18.54
CA ASP A 72 2.17 -5.22 17.54
C ASP A 72 1.61 -5.31 16.10
N SER A 73 0.69 -6.24 15.89
CA SER A 73 0.05 -6.39 14.58
C SER A 73 -0.82 -5.19 14.21
N MET A 74 -1.49 -4.57 15.17
CA MET A 74 -2.26 -3.34 14.96
C MET A 74 -1.36 -2.16 14.57
N PHE A 75 -0.20 -2.00 15.21
CA PHE A 75 0.76 -0.96 14.84
C PHE A 75 1.34 -1.18 13.44
N ASN A 76 1.68 -2.41 13.11
CA ASN A 76 2.17 -2.76 11.77
C ASN A 76 1.12 -2.47 10.70
N GLU A 77 -0.14 -2.82 10.95
CA GLU A 77 -1.23 -2.56 10.01
C GLU A 77 -1.51 -1.05 9.87
N GLU A 78 -1.47 -0.28 10.96
CA GLU A 78 -1.60 1.19 10.90
C GLU A 78 -0.50 1.80 10.03
N THR A 79 0.74 1.36 10.20
CA THR A 79 1.89 1.82 9.42
C THR A 79 1.70 1.47 7.94
N ARG A 80 1.33 0.23 7.64
CA ARG A 80 1.05 -0.23 6.27
C ARG A 80 -0.04 0.60 5.59
N ARG A 81 -1.12 0.92 6.30
CA ARG A 81 -2.22 1.75 5.76
C ARG A 81 -1.77 3.18 5.50
N LYS A 82 -0.95 3.76 6.38
CA LYS A 82 -0.37 5.09 6.18
C LYS A 82 0.54 5.12 4.95
N GLU A 83 1.39 4.13 4.76
CA GLU A 83 2.29 4.04 3.59
C GLU A 83 1.50 3.89 2.29
N LEU A 84 0.45 3.08 2.26
CA LEU A 84 -0.42 2.95 1.11
C LEU A 84 -1.08 4.28 0.73
N SER A 85 -1.59 5.03 1.71
CA SER A 85 -2.22 6.34 1.46
C SER A 85 -1.23 7.35 0.86
N ILE A 86 0.02 7.35 1.32
CA ILE A 86 1.09 8.18 0.76
C ILE A 86 1.42 7.75 -0.67
N SER A 87 1.51 6.45 -0.92
CA SER A 87 1.80 5.91 -2.26
C SER A 87 0.73 6.26 -3.29
N PHE A 88 -0.54 6.27 -2.90
CA PHE A 88 -1.63 6.71 -3.79
C PHE A 88 -1.52 8.19 -4.13
N ASN A 89 -1.22 9.03 -3.17
CA ASN A 89 -1.07 10.48 -3.40
C ASN A 89 0.11 10.80 -4.32
N THR A 90 1.23 10.10 -4.19
CA THR A 90 2.39 10.27 -5.08
C THR A 90 2.12 9.80 -6.50
N LYS A 91 1.39 8.70 -6.69
CA LYS A 91 0.99 8.22 -8.02
C LYS A 91 0.05 9.20 -8.74
N THR A 92 -0.90 9.78 -8.02
CA THR A 92 -1.82 10.78 -8.59
C THR A 92 -1.08 12.04 -9.08
N LEU A 93 -0.09 12.50 -8.31
CA LEU A 93 0.74 13.66 -8.69
C LEU A 93 1.60 13.39 -9.93
N VAL A 94 2.07 12.16 -10.11
CA VAL A 94 2.84 11.78 -11.31
C VAL A 94 1.96 11.75 -12.55
N ILE A 95 0.74 11.23 -12.47
CA ILE A 95 -0.21 11.17 -13.58
C ILE A 95 -0.64 12.58 -14.02
N GLU A 96 -0.94 13.47 -13.11
CA GLU A 96 -1.30 14.87 -13.43
C GLU A 96 -0.15 15.61 -14.14
N LYS A 97 1.10 15.30 -13.77
CA LYS A 97 2.28 15.90 -14.43
C LYS A 97 2.43 15.42 -15.87
N TRP A 98 2.03 14.19 -16.18
CA TRP A 98 2.08 13.64 -17.54
C TRP A 98 0.98 14.23 -18.44
N GLU A 99 -0.22 14.47 -17.93
CA GLU A 99 -1.31 15.07 -18.69
C GLU A 99 -1.06 16.54 -19.01
N ARG A 100 -0.45 17.32 -18.11
CA ARG A 100 -0.07 18.71 -18.39
C ARG A 100 0.98 18.84 -19.49
N SER A 101 1.79 17.81 -19.72
CA SER A 101 2.80 17.81 -20.78
C SER A 101 2.21 17.61 -22.18
N LYS A 102 1.02 16.99 -22.29
CA LYS A 102 0.36 16.76 -23.60
C LYS A 102 -0.39 17.95 -24.15
N ASN A 103 -0.73 18.96 -23.32
CA ASN A 103 -1.51 20.14 -23.75
C ASN A 103 -0.67 21.35 -24.16
N ARG A 104 0.65 21.23 -24.27
CA ARG A 104 1.46 22.25 -24.93
C ARG A 104 1.38 22.04 -26.43
N LYS A 105 0.45 22.79 -27.08
CA LYS A 105 0.49 22.97 -28.53
C LYS A 105 1.88 23.49 -28.89
N PRO A 106 2.59 22.90 -29.84
CA PRO A 106 3.78 23.52 -30.38
C PRO A 106 3.32 24.77 -31.14
N SER A 107 3.68 25.95 -30.65
CA SER A 107 3.60 27.16 -31.46
C SER A 107 4.61 26.96 -32.58
N SER A 108 4.09 26.66 -33.76
CA SER A 108 4.83 26.67 -35.00
C SER A 108 5.12 28.13 -35.38
N ASP A 109 6.34 28.52 -35.23
CA ASP A 109 6.94 29.49 -36.15
C ASP A 109 8.46 29.48 -35.92
N TYR A 110 9.13 28.63 -36.63
CA TYR A 110 10.50 28.86 -37.06
C TYR A 110 10.70 28.16 -38.40
N ASN A 111 10.68 28.96 -39.47
CA ASN A 111 11.32 28.64 -40.72
C ASN A 111 12.76 28.19 -40.43
N HIS A 112 13.04 26.93 -40.53
CA HIS A 112 14.42 26.44 -40.56
C HIS A 112 14.68 25.83 -41.94
N ASP A 113 15.57 26.49 -42.61
CA ASP A 113 16.14 26.23 -43.90
C ASP A 113 16.56 24.75 -44.02
N LYS A 114 16.28 24.24 -45.23
CA LYS A 114 16.64 22.91 -45.69
C LYS A 114 18.14 22.71 -45.66
N SER A 115 18.70 22.11 -44.65
CA SER A 115 19.95 21.40 -44.79
C SER A 115 19.67 19.94 -45.13
N ARG A 116 19.92 19.57 -46.37
CA ARG A 116 19.96 18.19 -46.83
C ARG A 116 21.07 17.43 -46.07
N GLY A 117 20.73 16.87 -44.92
CA GLY A 117 21.55 15.86 -44.27
C GLY A 117 21.50 14.58 -45.08
N LYS A 118 22.58 14.20 -45.77
CA LYS A 118 22.80 12.89 -46.37
C LYS A 118 22.46 11.81 -45.35
N SER A 119 21.45 11.00 -45.62
CA SER A 119 21.19 9.78 -44.88
C SER A 119 22.42 8.90 -44.95
N LYS A 120 23.13 8.78 -43.85
CA LYS A 120 24.13 7.73 -43.67
C LYS A 120 23.46 6.38 -43.78
N SER A 121 24.06 5.54 -44.61
CA SER A 121 23.71 4.14 -44.90
C SER A 121 23.06 3.44 -43.69
N ARG A 122 21.94 2.79 -43.97
CA ARG A 122 21.28 1.85 -43.07
C ARG A 122 22.32 0.91 -42.48
N LYS A 123 22.69 1.12 -41.23
CA LYS A 123 23.39 0.08 -40.49
C LYS A 123 22.40 -1.08 -40.35
N GLU A 124 22.83 -2.25 -40.77
CA GLU A 124 22.08 -3.50 -40.70
C GLU A 124 21.50 -3.65 -39.27
N ILE A 125 20.19 -3.63 -39.18
CA ILE A 125 19.47 -3.88 -37.93
C ILE A 125 19.52 -5.38 -37.71
N LYS A 126 20.43 -5.83 -36.85
CA LYS A 126 20.51 -7.23 -36.43
C LYS A 126 19.48 -7.50 -35.32
N CYS A 127 18.70 -8.55 -35.46
CA CYS A 127 17.81 -9.00 -34.42
C CYS A 127 18.57 -9.35 -33.13
N PHE A 128 18.21 -8.75 -32.04
CA PHE A 128 18.88 -8.91 -30.75
C PHE A 128 18.89 -10.36 -30.23
N TYR A 129 17.91 -11.19 -30.68
CA TYR A 129 17.74 -12.57 -30.19
C TYR A 129 18.49 -13.63 -31.01
N TYR A 130 18.68 -13.41 -32.32
CA TYR A 130 19.25 -14.42 -33.19
C TYR A 130 20.44 -13.97 -34.03
N GLY A 131 20.90 -12.73 -33.89
CA GLY A 131 22.09 -12.22 -34.56
C GLY A 131 22.06 -12.27 -36.10
N LYS A 132 20.94 -12.63 -36.72
CA LYS A 132 20.79 -12.71 -38.18
C LYS A 132 20.25 -11.40 -38.76
N PRO A 133 20.82 -10.90 -39.86
CA PRO A 133 20.25 -9.78 -40.62
C PRO A 133 18.94 -10.21 -41.26
N GLU A 134 17.96 -9.32 -41.27
CA GLU A 134 16.65 -9.45 -41.94
C GLU A 134 15.59 -10.37 -41.32
N HIS A 135 15.53 -10.45 -39.98
CA HIS A 135 14.38 -11.09 -39.36
C HIS A 135 13.40 -10.05 -38.77
N ILE A 136 12.74 -9.29 -39.60
CA ILE A 136 11.57 -8.50 -39.22
C ILE A 136 10.34 -9.36 -39.48
N LYS A 137 9.72 -9.85 -38.42
CA LYS A 137 8.44 -10.56 -38.51
C LYS A 137 7.37 -9.61 -39.06
N ARG A 138 7.04 -9.75 -40.36
CA ARG A 138 5.85 -9.12 -40.91
C ARG A 138 4.65 -9.90 -40.38
N GLU A 139 3.88 -9.27 -39.51
CA GLU A 139 2.53 -9.76 -39.27
C GLU A 139 1.73 -9.62 -40.57
N LYS A 140 1.30 -10.75 -41.12
CA LYS A 140 0.26 -10.78 -42.13
C LYS A 140 -1.06 -10.50 -41.46
N ILE A 141 -1.67 -9.42 -41.86
CA ILE A 141 -3.09 -9.14 -41.65
C ILE A 141 -3.91 -10.16 -42.44
#